data_07d0a4c62e108aac55c0f27f7828efe0
#
_entry.id   07d0a4c62e108aac55c0f27f7828efe0
#
_cell.length_a   1.000
_cell.length_b   1.000
_cell.length_c   1.000
_cell.angle_alpha   90.00
_cell.angle_beta   90.00
_cell.angle_gamma   90.00
#
_symmetry.space_group_name_H-M   'P 1'
#
loop_
_entity.id
_entity.type
_entity.pdbx_description
1 polymer ?
#
loop_
_entity_poly.entity_id
_entity_poly.type
_entity_poly.pdbx_seq_one_letter_code
_entity_poly.pdbx_strand_id
1 'polypeptide(L)'
;MGGTAGGGTGGNATGGTGAAGAGGSATSGTGATDPFTLAWQDDFNTLDTSLWQAQSFTWDGNQAQFTPQNVSVASGKLTLALTAAPSGSAKPYLGVELRSTKTLTYGKVSASMRFARGSGVVSGLVLFYTPYPNCDWNEIDIEHLGNSSNTSQLNCMIYTGTPVTNCTTSVTPTQDPQVVNLGGDAESAFHQYDIEWTPAGVKFFIDGTQLRTWTANISRLKLPLNILLTIWASNSASWAGALDASSAPTSAEVDWIKVYGWKG
;
A
#
# COMPACT_ATOMS: atom_id res chain seq x y z
N MET A 1 67.75 -13.99 -10.01
CA MET A 1 68.06 -14.99 -8.99
C MET A 1 66.67 -15.48 -8.51
N GLY A 2 66.18 -16.57 -9.02
CA GLY A 2 66.60 -17.92 -8.78
C GLY A 2 65.65 -18.47 -7.71
N GLY A 3 64.87 -19.31 -7.94
CA GLY A 3 64.47 -20.61 -8.38
C GLY A 3 63.39 -21.09 -7.42
N THR A 4 62.62 -22.08 -7.53
CA THR A 4 62.50 -23.24 -8.39
C THR A 4 61.20 -23.95 -8.05
N ALA A 5 60.67 -24.68 -9.02
CA ALA A 5 59.48 -25.51 -8.99
C ALA A 5 59.58 -26.78 -8.10
N GLY A 6 58.44 -27.33 -7.74
CA GLY A 6 58.26 -28.72 -7.26
C GLY A 6 56.76 -28.97 -7.22
N GLY A 7 56.27 -29.75 -7.90
CA GLY A 7 55.87 -30.90 -8.60
C GLY A 7 55.53 -32.06 -7.65
N GLY A 8 54.29 -32.60 -7.68
CA GLY A 8 53.86 -33.79 -6.96
C GLY A 8 52.36 -34.03 -7.19
N THR A 9 52.03 -34.74 -8.19
CA THR A 9 51.39 -36.06 -8.42
C THR A 9 50.17 -36.42 -7.58
N GLY A 10 49.05 -36.51 -8.21
CA GLY A 10 48.02 -37.48 -8.42
C GLY A 10 47.59 -38.39 -7.24
N GLY A 11 46.31 -38.37 -6.95
CA GLY A 11 45.65 -39.34 -6.08
C GLY A 11 44.16 -39.47 -6.45
N ASN A 12 43.82 -40.64 -6.82
CA ASN A 12 42.65 -41.17 -7.48
C ASN A 12 41.37 -41.12 -6.64
N ALA A 13 40.24 -41.06 -7.32
CA ALA A 13 38.88 -41.10 -6.81
C ALA A 13 38.53 -42.38 -6.05
N THR A 14 37.75 -42.26 -4.98
CA THR A 14 36.85 -43.34 -4.54
C THR A 14 35.51 -42.68 -4.11
N GLY A 15 34.44 -43.26 -4.69
CA GLY A 15 33.08 -42.85 -4.49
C GLY A 15 32.60 -43.04 -3.06
N GLY A 16 31.89 -42.01 -2.56
CA GLY A 16 31.16 -42.04 -1.31
C GLY A 16 29.67 -41.98 -1.58
N THR A 17 29.00 -43.02 -1.20
CA THR A 17 27.57 -43.27 -1.29
C THR A 17 26.75 -42.18 -0.58
N GLY A 18 25.71 -41.74 -1.21
CA GLY A 18 24.75 -40.72 -0.69
C GLY A 18 24.09 -41.15 0.62
N ALA A 19 24.19 -40.29 1.60
CA ALA A 19 23.33 -40.32 2.77
C ALA A 19 22.04 -39.53 2.43
N ALA A 20 20.94 -40.28 2.40
CA ALA A 20 19.59 -39.66 2.33
C ALA A 20 19.37 -38.84 3.59
N GLY A 21 19.32 -37.53 3.42
CA GLY A 21 18.91 -36.60 4.45
C GLY A 21 17.47 -36.90 4.83
N ALA A 22 17.24 -37.26 6.08
CA ALA A 22 15.93 -37.44 6.66
C ALA A 22 15.13 -36.14 6.51
N GLY A 23 14.06 -36.24 5.76
CA GLY A 23 13.06 -35.17 5.70
C GLY A 23 12.50 -34.94 7.10
N GLY A 24 12.81 -33.78 7.66
CA GLY A 24 12.13 -33.29 8.85
C GLY A 24 10.65 -33.21 8.57
N SER A 25 9.87 -34.08 9.17
CA SER A 25 8.41 -33.94 9.22
C SER A 25 8.08 -32.63 9.86
N ALA A 26 7.57 -31.66 9.07
CA ALA A 26 6.90 -30.53 9.60
C ALA A 26 5.73 -31.06 10.42
N THR A 27 5.79 -30.92 11.73
CA THR A 27 4.67 -31.10 12.62
C THR A 27 3.56 -30.18 12.12
N SER A 28 2.52 -30.76 11.53
CA SER A 28 1.25 -30.12 11.27
C SER A 28 0.66 -29.70 12.61
N GLY A 29 1.00 -28.46 13.03
CA GLY A 29 0.22 -27.76 14.03
C GLY A 29 -1.23 -27.77 13.55
N THR A 30 -2.13 -28.05 14.44
CA THR A 30 -3.59 -28.03 14.23
C THR A 30 -3.95 -26.72 13.55
N GLY A 31 -4.21 -26.77 12.25
CA GLY A 31 -4.35 -25.61 11.38
C GLY A 31 -5.55 -24.77 11.81
N ALA A 32 -5.29 -23.62 12.38
CA ALA A 32 -6.25 -22.55 12.35
C ALA A 32 -6.57 -22.30 10.87
N THR A 33 -7.78 -22.55 10.45
CA THR A 33 -8.22 -22.24 9.07
C THR A 33 -8.04 -20.75 8.86
N ASP A 34 -7.39 -20.37 7.76
CA ASP A 34 -7.24 -18.98 7.37
C ASP A 34 -8.62 -18.30 7.43
N PRO A 35 -8.80 -17.25 8.27
CA PRO A 35 -10.10 -16.60 8.45
C PRO A 35 -10.53 -15.79 7.21
N PHE A 36 -9.71 -15.75 6.16
CA PHE A 36 -9.97 -14.98 4.96
C PHE A 36 -10.20 -15.88 3.74
N THR A 37 -11.08 -15.44 2.83
CA THR A 37 -11.33 -16.10 1.53
C THR A 37 -11.17 -15.10 0.42
N LEU A 38 -10.40 -15.45 -0.62
CA LEU A 38 -10.21 -14.59 -1.80
C LEU A 38 -11.58 -14.25 -2.41
N ALA A 39 -11.86 -12.95 -2.48
CA ALA A 39 -13.08 -12.42 -3.08
C ALA A 39 -12.84 -11.98 -4.54
N TRP A 40 -11.72 -11.30 -4.79
CA TRP A 40 -11.29 -10.90 -6.12
C TRP A 40 -9.81 -10.49 -6.12
N GLN A 41 -9.22 -10.44 -7.30
CA GLN A 41 -7.85 -9.97 -7.52
C GLN A 41 -7.75 -9.24 -8.85
N ASP A 42 -6.69 -8.44 -9.01
CA ASP A 42 -6.29 -7.84 -10.27
C ASP A 42 -4.76 -7.90 -10.41
N ASP A 43 -4.28 -8.48 -11.51
CA ASP A 43 -2.87 -8.57 -11.87
C ASP A 43 -2.51 -7.50 -12.92
N PHE A 44 -3.34 -6.49 -13.10
CA PHE A 44 -3.18 -5.33 -13.98
C PHE A 44 -2.66 -5.65 -15.39
N ASN A 45 -3.20 -6.71 -16.00
CA ASN A 45 -2.96 -7.00 -17.42
C ASN A 45 -3.62 -5.94 -18.33
N THR A 46 -4.74 -5.41 -17.89
CA THR A 46 -5.48 -4.26 -18.45
C THR A 46 -6.10 -3.48 -17.31
N LEU A 47 -6.51 -2.23 -17.55
CA LEU A 47 -7.31 -1.50 -16.56
C LEU A 47 -8.76 -2.01 -16.61
N ASP A 48 -9.15 -2.82 -15.62
CA ASP A 48 -10.53 -3.33 -15.51
C ASP A 48 -11.44 -2.27 -14.90
N THR A 49 -12.21 -1.58 -15.73
CA THR A 49 -13.16 -0.55 -15.30
C THR A 49 -14.39 -1.10 -14.56
N SER A 50 -14.58 -2.42 -14.52
CA SER A 50 -15.58 -3.05 -13.65
C SER A 50 -15.10 -3.15 -12.19
N LEU A 51 -13.79 -3.12 -11.97
CA LEU A 51 -13.16 -3.13 -10.64
C LEU A 51 -12.72 -1.73 -10.19
N TRP A 52 -12.35 -0.84 -11.13
CA TRP A 52 -11.69 0.42 -10.83
C TRP A 52 -12.32 1.63 -11.50
N GLN A 53 -12.32 2.74 -10.78
CA GLN A 53 -12.74 4.04 -11.28
C GLN A 53 -11.69 5.10 -10.90
N ALA A 54 -11.06 5.72 -11.88
CA ALA A 54 -10.19 6.88 -11.65
C ALA A 54 -11.04 8.11 -11.33
N GLN A 55 -10.65 8.84 -10.30
CA GLN A 55 -11.39 9.98 -9.79
C GLN A 55 -10.92 11.31 -10.40
N SER A 56 -11.75 12.35 -10.28
CA SER A 56 -11.52 13.68 -10.90
C SER A 56 -11.97 14.77 -9.93
N PHE A 57 -11.23 14.93 -8.82
CA PHE A 57 -11.49 15.96 -7.81
C PHE A 57 -10.17 16.36 -7.12
N THR A 58 -10.23 17.34 -6.23
CA THR A 58 -9.15 17.74 -5.33
C THR A 58 -9.73 18.25 -4.01
N TRP A 59 -8.88 18.51 -3.02
CA TRP A 59 -9.23 19.16 -1.75
C TRP A 59 -8.13 20.14 -1.34
N ASP A 60 -8.36 20.95 -0.30
CA ASP A 60 -7.44 22.03 0.10
C ASP A 60 -6.04 21.51 0.50
N GLY A 61 -5.94 20.35 1.12
CA GLY A 61 -4.67 19.73 1.51
C GLY A 61 -3.84 19.17 0.35
N ASN A 62 -4.48 18.91 -0.81
CA ASN A 62 -3.87 18.32 -1.99
C ASN A 62 -3.45 19.40 -2.99
N GLN A 63 -2.19 19.45 -3.36
CA GLN A 63 -1.66 20.32 -4.42
C GLN A 63 -1.77 19.69 -5.81
N ALA A 64 -2.37 18.49 -5.93
CA ALA A 64 -2.69 17.87 -7.20
C ALA A 64 -4.21 17.86 -7.46
N GLN A 65 -4.59 18.03 -8.73
CA GLN A 65 -5.90 17.64 -9.23
C GLN A 65 -5.83 16.17 -9.64
N PHE A 66 -6.72 15.33 -9.11
CA PHE A 66 -6.83 13.95 -9.59
C PHE A 66 -7.36 13.89 -11.01
N THR A 67 -6.79 13.01 -11.82
CA THR A 67 -7.14 12.87 -13.23
C THR A 67 -6.95 11.43 -13.73
N PRO A 68 -7.90 10.90 -14.55
CA PRO A 68 -7.73 9.59 -15.19
C PRO A 68 -6.55 9.51 -16.15
N GLN A 69 -6.10 10.63 -16.71
CA GLN A 69 -5.01 10.67 -17.67
C GLN A 69 -3.65 10.22 -17.09
N ASN A 70 -3.50 10.27 -15.78
CA ASN A 70 -2.29 9.85 -15.08
C ASN A 70 -2.32 8.38 -14.62
N VAL A 71 -3.34 7.62 -15.05
CA VAL A 71 -3.44 6.17 -14.84
C VAL A 71 -3.03 5.46 -16.11
N SER A 72 -2.12 4.51 -16.02
CA SER A 72 -1.78 3.64 -17.15
C SER A 72 -1.50 2.21 -16.71
N VAL A 73 -1.71 1.25 -17.60
CA VAL A 73 -1.36 -0.16 -17.40
C VAL A 73 -0.49 -0.59 -18.57
N ALA A 74 0.68 -1.12 -18.26
CA ALA A 74 1.61 -1.67 -19.25
C ALA A 74 2.44 -2.80 -18.64
N SER A 75 2.69 -3.84 -19.41
CA SER A 75 3.53 -4.98 -19.02
C SER A 75 3.10 -5.62 -17.68
N GLY A 76 1.80 -5.76 -17.45
CA GLY A 76 1.24 -6.34 -16.23
C GLY A 76 1.44 -5.47 -14.99
N LYS A 77 1.51 -4.16 -15.13
CA LYS A 77 1.66 -3.21 -14.01
C LYS A 77 0.75 -2.00 -14.18
N LEU A 78 0.10 -1.62 -13.11
CA LEU A 78 -0.56 -0.33 -12.97
C LEU A 78 0.49 0.73 -12.60
N THR A 79 0.44 1.87 -13.29
CA THR A 79 1.22 3.07 -12.96
C THR A 79 0.28 4.21 -12.61
N LEU A 80 0.52 4.81 -11.45
CA LEU A 80 -0.12 6.03 -10.98
C LEU A 80 0.92 7.15 -11.02
N ALA A 81 0.72 8.15 -11.88
CA ALA A 81 1.71 9.21 -12.06
C ALA A 81 1.34 10.51 -11.34
N LEU A 82 2.33 11.19 -10.80
CA LEU A 82 2.26 12.59 -10.42
C LEU A 82 3.04 13.41 -11.45
N THR A 83 2.39 14.36 -12.09
CA THR A 83 2.98 15.20 -13.13
C THR A 83 2.72 16.67 -12.84
N ALA A 84 3.54 17.57 -13.43
CA ALA A 84 3.21 19.00 -13.42
C ALA A 84 1.92 19.25 -14.20
N ALA A 85 1.05 20.09 -13.66
CA ALA A 85 -0.15 20.51 -14.37
C ALA A 85 0.17 21.56 -15.44
N PRO A 86 -0.63 21.67 -16.52
CA PRO A 86 -0.51 22.74 -17.49
C PRO A 86 -0.54 24.12 -16.85
N SER A 87 0.14 25.08 -17.46
CA SER A 87 0.12 26.47 -17.00
C SER A 87 -1.33 27.01 -16.94
N GLY A 88 -1.68 27.67 -15.84
CA GLY A 88 -3.02 28.18 -15.60
C GLY A 88 -3.99 27.20 -14.95
N SER A 89 -3.55 25.98 -14.63
CA SER A 89 -4.37 25.03 -13.85
C SER A 89 -4.60 25.51 -12.42
N ALA A 90 -5.74 25.10 -11.84
CA ALA A 90 -6.09 25.44 -10.45
C ALA A 90 -5.14 24.83 -9.39
N LYS A 91 -4.49 23.72 -9.73
CA LYS A 91 -3.48 23.03 -8.90
C LYS A 91 -2.19 22.89 -9.69
N PRO A 92 -1.02 22.95 -9.04
CA PRO A 92 0.27 22.87 -9.74
C PRO A 92 0.61 21.47 -10.24
N TYR A 93 -0.08 20.43 -9.76
CA TYR A 93 0.17 19.04 -10.14
C TYR A 93 -1.10 18.32 -10.58
N LEU A 94 -0.91 17.23 -11.33
CA LEU A 94 -1.93 16.22 -11.63
C LEU A 94 -1.53 14.92 -10.94
N GLY A 95 -2.44 14.33 -10.16
CA GLY A 95 -2.24 13.08 -9.42
C GLY A 95 -3.33 12.06 -9.74
N VAL A 96 -3.37 10.99 -8.95
CA VAL A 96 -4.33 9.90 -9.12
C VAL A 96 -4.95 9.49 -7.79
N GLU A 97 -6.27 9.30 -7.80
CA GLU A 97 -6.97 8.35 -6.94
C GLU A 97 -7.66 7.34 -7.85
N LEU A 98 -7.24 6.08 -7.77
CA LEU A 98 -7.89 4.96 -8.41
C LEU A 98 -8.69 4.20 -7.35
N ARG A 99 -10.02 4.24 -7.45
CA ARG A 99 -10.96 3.75 -6.44
C ARG A 99 -11.60 2.44 -6.88
N SER A 100 -11.66 1.44 -5.99
CA SER A 100 -12.41 0.22 -6.27
C SER A 100 -13.92 0.51 -6.40
N THR A 101 -14.59 -0.18 -7.33
CA THR A 101 -16.06 -0.14 -7.46
C THR A 101 -16.74 -0.97 -6.38
N LYS A 102 -16.02 -1.92 -5.80
CA LYS A 102 -16.49 -2.80 -4.71
C LYS A 102 -16.00 -2.29 -3.37
N THR A 103 -16.80 -2.47 -2.35
CA THR A 103 -16.44 -2.17 -0.96
C THR A 103 -16.09 -3.43 -0.20
N LEU A 104 -15.33 -3.27 0.86
CA LEU A 104 -14.98 -4.30 1.84
C LEU A 104 -15.52 -3.87 3.22
N THR A 105 -16.17 -4.81 3.93
CA THR A 105 -16.45 -4.68 5.37
C THR A 105 -15.86 -5.91 6.03
N TYR A 106 -14.74 -5.72 6.72
CA TYR A 106 -13.87 -6.76 7.27
C TYR A 106 -13.29 -7.69 6.19
N GLY A 107 -12.02 -7.93 6.27
CA GLY A 107 -11.29 -8.75 5.31
C GLY A 107 -9.80 -8.47 5.31
N LYS A 108 -9.15 -8.87 4.23
CA LYS A 108 -7.73 -8.60 3.99
C LYS A 108 -7.56 -7.97 2.61
N VAL A 109 -6.75 -6.94 2.54
CA VAL A 109 -6.22 -6.40 1.28
C VAL A 109 -4.73 -6.64 1.26
N SER A 110 -4.23 -7.21 0.18
CA SER A 110 -2.82 -7.50 -0.06
C SER A 110 -2.44 -6.93 -1.42
N ALA A 111 -1.39 -6.12 -1.50
CA ALA A 111 -0.93 -5.53 -2.75
C ALA A 111 0.60 -5.54 -2.83
N SER A 112 1.13 -5.82 -4.03
CA SER A 112 2.53 -5.63 -4.36
C SER A 112 2.69 -4.25 -4.99
N MET A 113 3.38 -3.34 -4.29
CA MET A 113 3.51 -1.94 -4.69
C MET A 113 4.94 -1.45 -4.57
N ARG A 114 5.31 -0.55 -5.47
CA ARG A 114 6.49 0.30 -5.37
C ARG A 114 6.01 1.74 -5.27
N PHE A 115 6.33 2.40 -4.17
CA PHE A 115 5.86 3.74 -3.91
C PHE A 115 6.68 4.82 -4.65
N ALA A 116 6.09 5.99 -4.76
CA ALA A 116 6.71 7.12 -5.44
C ALA A 116 7.73 7.83 -4.54
N ARG A 117 8.83 8.28 -5.13
CA ARG A 117 9.80 9.17 -4.48
C ARG A 117 9.41 10.62 -4.65
N GLY A 118 10.02 11.48 -3.84
CA GLY A 118 9.95 12.93 -3.95
C GLY A 118 9.35 13.59 -2.72
N SER A 119 10.07 14.59 -2.19
CA SER A 119 9.59 15.38 -1.05
C SER A 119 8.22 16.00 -1.33
N GLY A 120 7.31 15.91 -0.38
CA GLY A 120 5.93 16.39 -0.53
C GLY A 120 5.00 15.44 -1.29
N VAL A 121 5.53 14.34 -1.88
CA VAL A 121 4.73 13.32 -2.58
C VAL A 121 4.22 12.30 -1.57
N VAL A 122 2.96 11.93 -1.70
CA VAL A 122 2.31 10.88 -0.92
C VAL A 122 1.74 9.85 -1.87
N SER A 123 2.03 8.58 -1.64
CA SER A 123 1.40 7.47 -2.35
C SER A 123 0.94 6.41 -1.36
N GLY A 124 -0.20 5.75 -1.63
CA GLY A 124 -0.81 4.91 -0.62
C GLY A 124 -1.71 3.80 -1.11
N LEU A 125 -1.86 2.81 -0.23
CA LEU A 125 -2.92 1.82 -0.20
C LEU A 125 -3.86 2.20 0.95
N VAL A 126 -5.07 2.67 0.61
CA VAL A 126 -6.02 3.24 1.55
C VAL A 126 -7.35 2.50 1.46
N LEU A 127 -7.99 2.24 2.59
CA LEU A 127 -9.37 1.82 2.67
C LEU A 127 -10.19 2.96 3.24
N PHE A 128 -11.18 3.45 2.49
CA PHE A 128 -11.88 4.69 2.83
C PHE A 128 -13.40 4.60 2.63
N TYR A 129 -14.14 5.17 3.57
CA TYR A 129 -15.58 5.39 3.43
C TYR A 129 -15.83 6.62 2.56
N THR A 130 -16.26 6.41 1.32
CA THR A 130 -16.24 7.43 0.26
C THR A 130 -17.47 8.33 0.08
N PRO A 131 -18.64 8.14 0.74
CA PRO A 131 -19.72 9.11 0.64
C PRO A 131 -19.27 10.51 1.03
N TYR A 132 -19.64 11.54 0.23
CA TYR A 132 -19.26 12.92 0.48
C TYR A 132 -20.51 13.83 0.48
N PRO A 133 -20.64 14.77 1.42
CA PRO A 133 -19.76 14.96 2.58
C PRO A 133 -19.79 13.75 3.53
N ASN A 134 -18.65 13.46 4.22
CA ASN A 134 -18.56 12.32 5.13
C ASN A 134 -19.26 12.64 6.45
N CYS A 135 -20.46 12.12 6.64
CA CYS A 135 -21.24 12.27 7.86
C CYS A 135 -20.86 11.28 8.98
N ASP A 136 -20.05 10.32 8.66
CA ASP A 136 -19.26 9.43 9.52
C ASP A 136 -17.89 9.23 8.86
N TRP A 137 -16.88 8.72 9.56
CA TRP A 137 -15.54 8.56 8.99
C TRP A 137 -14.92 7.25 9.41
N ASN A 138 -14.56 6.43 8.44
CA ASN A 138 -13.76 5.23 8.62
C ASN A 138 -12.69 5.19 7.53
N GLU A 139 -11.41 5.05 7.94
CA GLU A 139 -10.26 5.02 7.05
C GLU A 139 -9.13 4.19 7.65
N ILE A 140 -8.40 3.46 6.82
CA ILE A 140 -7.25 2.64 7.17
C ILE A 140 -6.18 2.88 6.10
N ASP A 141 -4.98 3.32 6.51
CA ASP A 141 -3.97 3.81 5.59
C ASP A 141 -2.63 3.10 5.74
N ILE A 142 -2.03 2.75 4.61
CA ILE A 142 -0.59 2.59 4.43
C ILE A 142 -0.17 3.67 3.46
N GLU A 143 0.52 4.72 3.96
CA GLU A 143 1.00 5.83 3.15
C GLU A 143 2.51 5.92 3.19
N HIS A 144 3.10 6.08 2.02
CA HIS A 144 4.50 6.40 1.87
C HIS A 144 4.65 7.90 1.63
N LEU A 145 5.49 8.50 2.45
CA LEU A 145 5.85 9.91 2.34
C LEU A 145 7.20 9.97 1.64
N GLY A 146 7.24 10.46 0.41
CA GLY A 146 8.42 10.41 -0.47
C GLY A 146 9.63 11.24 -0.02
N ASN A 147 9.62 11.77 1.22
CA ASN A 147 10.78 12.37 1.88
C ASN A 147 11.65 11.34 2.63
N SER A 148 11.26 10.07 2.66
CA SER A 148 11.99 8.99 3.33
C SER A 148 11.74 7.66 2.64
N SER A 149 12.73 7.12 1.94
CA SER A 149 12.58 5.92 1.11
C SER A 149 12.35 4.63 1.90
N ASN A 150 12.65 4.61 3.20
CA ASN A 150 12.62 3.39 4.03
C ASN A 150 11.54 3.40 5.12
N THR A 151 10.60 4.33 5.08
CA THR A 151 9.51 4.42 6.06
C THR A 151 8.15 4.52 5.38
N SER A 152 7.12 4.02 6.05
CA SER A 152 5.72 4.32 5.72
C SER A 152 4.98 4.74 6.97
N GLN A 153 3.89 5.48 6.80
CA GLN A 153 2.95 5.80 7.85
C GLN A 153 1.78 4.83 7.81
N LEU A 154 1.49 4.22 8.94
CA LEU A 154 0.31 3.40 9.17
C LEU A 154 -0.68 4.19 10.01
N ASN A 155 -1.92 4.29 9.56
CA ASN A 155 -2.93 5.09 10.24
C ASN A 155 -4.28 4.40 10.26
N CYS A 156 -5.12 4.74 11.23
CA CYS A 156 -6.54 4.51 11.22
C CYS A 156 -7.24 5.79 11.64
N MET A 157 -8.21 6.22 10.86
CA MET A 157 -8.97 7.43 11.11
C MET A 157 -10.44 7.09 11.31
N ILE A 158 -10.99 7.50 12.44
CA ILE A 158 -12.37 7.18 12.81
C ILE A 158 -13.05 8.39 13.39
N TYR A 159 -14.28 8.64 12.96
CA TYR A 159 -15.15 9.56 13.67
C TYR A 159 -15.72 8.90 14.92
N THR A 160 -15.42 9.44 16.09
CA THR A 160 -15.83 8.90 17.39
C THR A 160 -17.09 9.56 17.96
N GLY A 161 -17.57 10.62 17.33
CA GLY A 161 -18.81 11.28 17.69
C GLY A 161 -20.07 10.48 17.28
N THR A 162 -21.23 11.07 17.48
CA THR A 162 -22.50 10.52 16.97
C THR A 162 -22.57 10.77 15.45
N PRO A 163 -22.77 9.72 14.62
CA PRO A 163 -22.93 9.90 13.19
C PRO A 163 -24.03 10.91 12.86
N VAL A 164 -23.75 11.81 11.94
CA VAL A 164 -24.68 12.87 11.52
C VAL A 164 -25.39 12.40 10.25
N THR A 165 -26.71 12.56 10.20
CA THR A 165 -27.48 12.33 8.98
C THR A 165 -27.56 13.64 8.18
N ASN A 166 -27.35 13.57 6.85
CA ASN A 166 -27.46 14.71 5.95
C ASN A 166 -26.56 15.91 6.36
N CYS A 167 -25.31 15.64 6.72
CA CYS A 167 -24.34 16.68 7.03
C CYS A 167 -24.05 17.53 5.77
N THR A 168 -23.77 18.81 5.95
CA THR A 168 -23.37 19.72 4.87
C THR A 168 -21.85 19.84 4.75
N THR A 169 -21.11 19.41 5.77
CA THR A 169 -19.65 19.35 5.82
C THR A 169 -19.23 18.03 6.44
N SER A 170 -18.09 17.49 5.99
CA SER A 170 -17.53 16.26 6.56
C SER A 170 -17.19 16.44 8.03
N VAL A 171 -17.41 15.38 8.82
CA VAL A 171 -16.97 15.32 10.22
C VAL A 171 -15.44 15.22 10.30
N THR A 172 -14.87 15.61 11.43
CA THR A 172 -13.43 15.48 11.68
C THR A 172 -13.14 14.17 12.41
N PRO A 173 -12.35 13.25 11.82
CA PRO A 173 -11.99 11.98 12.48
C PRO A 173 -10.92 12.19 13.55
N THR A 174 -10.87 11.26 14.50
CA THR A 174 -9.70 11.00 15.33
C THR A 174 -8.75 10.12 14.55
N GLN A 175 -7.45 10.41 14.59
CA GLN A 175 -6.40 9.67 13.90
C GLN A 175 -5.32 9.20 14.89
N ASP A 176 -4.61 8.15 14.52
CA ASP A 176 -3.50 7.60 15.30
C ASP A 176 -2.39 7.13 14.34
N PRO A 177 -1.64 8.07 13.73
CA PRO A 177 -0.58 7.76 12.78
C PRO A 177 0.64 7.19 13.48
N GLN A 178 1.27 6.18 12.87
CA GLN A 178 2.54 5.62 13.30
C GLN A 178 3.48 5.46 12.11
N VAL A 179 4.65 6.08 12.16
CA VAL A 179 5.73 5.86 11.20
C VAL A 179 6.45 4.56 11.55
N VAL A 180 6.62 3.70 10.56
CA VAL A 180 7.30 2.40 10.68
C VAL A 180 8.46 2.31 9.69
N ASN A 181 9.53 1.60 10.08
CA ASN A 181 10.64 1.28 9.19
C ASN A 181 10.29 0.02 8.38
N LEU A 182 10.50 0.07 7.07
CA LEU A 182 10.18 -1.01 6.14
C LEU A 182 11.25 -2.10 6.08
N GLY A 183 12.46 -1.83 6.61
CA GLY A 183 13.61 -2.71 6.43
C GLY A 183 14.18 -2.72 5.00
N GLY A 184 13.64 -1.93 4.10
CA GLY A 184 14.01 -1.84 2.68
C GLY A 184 13.68 -0.46 2.11
N ASP A 185 13.88 -0.29 0.81
CA ASP A 185 13.63 0.94 0.05
C ASP A 185 12.32 0.80 -0.75
N ALA A 186 11.25 1.43 -0.26
CA ALA A 186 9.91 1.39 -0.84
C ALA A 186 9.82 2.03 -2.26
N GLU A 187 10.82 2.84 -2.63
CA GLU A 187 10.84 3.58 -3.88
C GLU A 187 11.60 2.85 -5.00
N SER A 188 12.49 1.91 -4.65
CA SER A 188 13.33 1.18 -5.60
C SER A 188 12.89 -0.25 -5.85
N ALA A 189 12.11 -0.85 -4.95
CA ALA A 189 11.65 -2.23 -5.03
C ALA A 189 10.15 -2.35 -4.77
N PHE A 190 9.54 -3.41 -5.29
CA PHE A 190 8.20 -3.82 -4.91
C PHE A 190 8.24 -4.48 -3.54
N HIS A 191 7.33 -4.09 -2.68
CA HIS A 191 7.07 -4.71 -1.38
C HIS A 191 5.63 -5.18 -1.31
N GLN A 192 5.35 -6.20 -0.52
CA GLN A 192 3.99 -6.62 -0.24
C GLN A 192 3.46 -5.88 0.97
N TYR A 193 2.34 -5.19 0.80
CA TYR A 193 1.61 -4.46 1.84
C TYR A 193 0.30 -5.16 2.12
N ASP A 194 0.04 -5.51 3.41
CA ASP A 194 -1.20 -6.16 3.81
C ASP A 194 -1.90 -5.37 4.90
N ILE A 195 -3.21 -5.24 4.75
CA ILE A 195 -4.13 -4.74 5.78
C ILE A 195 -5.10 -5.88 6.10
N GLU A 196 -5.05 -6.41 7.32
CA GLU A 196 -6.04 -7.32 7.85
C GLU A 196 -6.99 -6.57 8.78
N TRP A 197 -8.26 -6.52 8.44
CA TRP A 197 -9.29 -5.83 9.18
C TRP A 197 -10.39 -6.79 9.62
N THR A 198 -10.60 -6.88 10.93
CA THR A 198 -11.63 -7.71 11.57
C THR A 198 -12.35 -6.91 12.65
N PRO A 199 -13.47 -7.40 13.20
CA PRO A 199 -14.09 -6.75 14.38
C PRO A 199 -13.18 -6.65 15.61
N ALA A 200 -12.09 -7.44 15.67
CA ALA A 200 -11.13 -7.42 16.77
C ALA A 200 -10.01 -6.37 16.60
N GLY A 201 -9.75 -5.91 15.39
CA GLY A 201 -8.68 -4.95 15.14
C GLY A 201 -8.25 -4.88 13.68
N VAL A 202 -7.32 -3.96 13.43
CA VAL A 202 -6.59 -3.84 12.17
C VAL A 202 -5.15 -4.24 12.41
N LYS A 203 -4.60 -5.10 11.55
CA LYS A 203 -3.18 -5.46 11.54
C LYS A 203 -2.56 -5.05 10.22
N PHE A 204 -1.38 -4.49 10.29
CA PHE A 204 -0.59 -4.06 9.15
C PHE A 204 0.65 -4.92 9.03
N PHE A 205 0.92 -5.39 7.80
CA PHE A 205 2.11 -6.18 7.50
C PHE A 205 2.82 -5.59 6.28
N ILE A 206 4.13 -5.69 6.29
CA ILE A 206 4.97 -5.39 5.12
C ILE A 206 5.93 -6.56 4.96
N ASP A 207 5.96 -7.15 3.76
CA ASP A 207 6.73 -8.36 3.41
C ASP A 207 6.51 -9.50 4.43
N GLY A 208 5.25 -9.70 4.84
CA GLY A 208 4.83 -10.71 5.81
C GLY A 208 5.19 -10.40 7.26
N THR A 209 5.91 -9.32 7.55
CA THR A 209 6.23 -8.90 8.92
C THR A 209 5.12 -8.01 9.46
N GLN A 210 4.51 -8.40 10.58
CA GLN A 210 3.52 -7.58 11.26
C GLN A 210 4.20 -6.39 11.94
N LEU A 211 3.85 -5.18 11.54
CA LEU A 211 4.43 -3.93 12.05
C LEU A 211 3.54 -3.22 13.04
N ARG A 212 2.21 -3.39 12.93
CA ARG A 212 1.26 -2.74 13.83
C ARG A 212 0.00 -3.57 14.02
N THR A 213 -0.57 -3.49 15.22
CA THR A 213 -1.97 -3.83 15.51
C THR A 213 -2.67 -2.60 16.06
N TRP A 214 -3.87 -2.30 15.54
CA TRP A 214 -4.67 -1.20 16.00
C TRP A 214 -6.04 -1.69 16.47
N THR A 215 -6.47 -1.28 17.68
CA THR A 215 -7.70 -1.75 18.33
C THR A 215 -8.53 -0.61 18.94
N ALA A 216 -7.98 0.61 18.98
CA ALA A 216 -8.67 1.75 19.57
C ALA A 216 -9.95 2.07 18.79
N ASN A 217 -11.07 2.19 19.48
CA ASN A 217 -12.39 2.48 18.90
C ASN A 217 -12.81 1.53 17.76
N ILE A 218 -12.28 0.28 17.72
CA ILE A 218 -12.49 -0.68 16.63
C ILE A 218 -13.96 -0.95 16.34
N SER A 219 -14.83 -0.91 17.34
CA SER A 219 -16.28 -1.09 17.18
C SER A 219 -16.95 -0.01 16.31
N ARG A 220 -16.26 1.10 16.06
CA ARG A 220 -16.69 2.20 15.19
C ARG A 220 -16.19 2.03 13.76
N LEU A 221 -15.13 1.26 13.55
CA LEU A 221 -14.56 0.95 12.24
C LEU A 221 -15.32 -0.23 11.63
N LYS A 222 -16.45 0.05 10.98
CA LYS A 222 -17.40 -0.96 10.50
C LYS A 222 -18.17 -0.58 9.24
N LEU A 223 -17.89 0.59 8.67
CA LEU A 223 -18.53 1.04 7.43
C LEU A 223 -17.92 0.31 6.21
N PRO A 224 -18.65 0.11 5.11
CA PRO A 224 -18.10 -0.48 3.90
C PRO A 224 -17.09 0.49 3.26
N LEU A 225 -15.83 0.05 3.14
CA LEU A 225 -14.72 0.87 2.64
C LEU A 225 -14.40 0.51 1.19
N ASN A 226 -14.18 1.51 0.34
CA ASN A 226 -13.54 1.33 -0.96
C ASN A 226 -12.03 1.23 -0.77
N ILE A 227 -11.36 0.52 -1.67
CA ILE A 227 -9.91 0.46 -1.75
C ILE A 227 -9.45 1.56 -2.70
N LEU A 228 -8.51 2.38 -2.25
CA LEU A 228 -7.94 3.47 -3.01
C LEU A 228 -6.45 3.22 -3.20
N LEU A 229 -6.01 3.32 -4.44
CA LEU A 229 -4.60 3.38 -4.82
C LEU A 229 -4.32 4.82 -5.21
N THR A 230 -3.39 5.48 -4.50
CA THR A 230 -3.26 6.94 -4.60
C THR A 230 -1.84 7.40 -4.87
N ILE A 231 -1.71 8.51 -5.59
CA ILE A 231 -0.52 9.37 -5.61
C ILE A 231 -0.97 10.83 -5.67
N TRP A 232 -0.43 11.65 -4.77
CA TRP A 232 -0.79 13.06 -4.68
C TRP A 232 0.32 13.91 -4.07
N ALA A 233 0.15 15.22 -4.06
CA ALA A 233 1.13 16.19 -3.57
C ALA A 233 0.57 16.91 -2.35
N SER A 234 1.24 16.79 -1.20
CA SER A 234 0.80 17.39 0.06
C SER A 234 1.21 18.86 0.16
N ASN A 235 0.35 19.70 0.74
CA ASN A 235 0.72 21.06 1.15
C ASN A 235 1.36 21.12 2.55
N SER A 236 1.45 20.00 3.27
CA SER A 236 2.01 19.91 4.62
C SER A 236 3.48 19.53 4.59
N ALA A 237 4.36 20.52 4.51
CA ALA A 237 5.80 20.30 4.49
C ALA A 237 6.33 19.64 5.78
N SER A 238 5.69 19.87 6.92
CA SER A 238 6.06 19.23 8.19
C SER A 238 5.70 17.75 8.26
N TRP A 239 4.80 17.28 7.40
CA TRP A 239 4.36 15.89 7.34
C TRP A 239 5.05 15.14 6.20
N ALA A 240 4.88 15.57 4.95
CA ALA A 240 5.35 14.87 3.76
C ALA A 240 6.65 15.45 3.17
N GLY A 241 7.21 16.49 3.77
CA GLY A 241 8.30 17.26 3.20
C GLY A 241 7.81 18.40 2.29
N ALA A 242 8.71 19.32 1.97
CA ALA A 242 8.39 20.43 1.07
C ALA A 242 8.40 19.96 -0.39
N LEU A 243 7.38 20.35 -1.15
CA LEU A 243 7.37 20.18 -2.60
C LEU A 243 8.43 21.06 -3.26
N ASP A 244 9.11 20.51 -4.25
CA ASP A 244 10.08 21.22 -5.09
C ASP A 244 9.99 20.76 -6.56
N ALA A 245 10.84 21.30 -7.43
CA ALA A 245 10.84 20.97 -8.85
C ALA A 245 11.17 19.48 -9.14
N SER A 246 11.80 18.77 -8.20
CA SER A 246 12.14 17.35 -8.34
C SER A 246 11.01 16.41 -7.87
N SER A 247 9.98 16.95 -7.22
CA SER A 247 8.85 16.15 -6.72
C SER A 247 7.96 15.59 -7.84
N ALA A 248 8.05 16.13 -9.06
CA ALA A 248 7.37 15.64 -10.26
C ALA A 248 8.21 15.88 -11.53
N PRO A 249 8.18 14.96 -12.53
CA PRO A 249 7.34 13.76 -12.57
C PRO A 249 7.87 12.63 -11.70
N THR A 250 6.93 11.87 -11.09
CA THR A 250 7.22 10.65 -10.34
C THR A 250 6.02 9.70 -10.45
N SER A 251 6.17 8.45 -10.02
CA SER A 251 5.08 7.49 -10.07
C SER A 251 5.17 6.43 -8.97
N ALA A 252 4.02 5.94 -8.54
CA ALA A 252 3.86 4.68 -7.83
C ALA A 252 3.42 3.59 -8.82
N GLU A 253 3.80 2.34 -8.56
CA GLU A 253 3.43 1.20 -9.38
C GLU A 253 2.80 0.10 -8.52
N VAL A 254 1.84 -0.63 -9.10
CA VAL A 254 1.20 -1.80 -8.49
C VAL A 254 1.32 -2.98 -9.46
N ASP A 255 1.90 -4.08 -8.96
CA ASP A 255 2.07 -5.32 -9.72
C ASP A 255 0.80 -6.17 -9.66
N TRP A 256 0.24 -6.32 -8.48
CA TRP A 256 -1.03 -7.00 -8.25
C TRP A 256 -1.70 -6.53 -6.97
N ILE A 257 -3.02 -6.79 -6.88
CA ILE A 257 -3.82 -6.64 -5.66
C ILE A 257 -4.74 -7.83 -5.47
N LYS A 258 -4.90 -8.28 -4.23
CA LYS A 258 -5.80 -9.37 -3.81
C LYS A 258 -6.65 -8.91 -2.65
N VAL A 259 -7.93 -9.14 -2.74
CA VAL A 259 -8.92 -8.77 -1.73
C VAL A 259 -9.65 -10.00 -1.24
N TYR A 260 -9.69 -10.16 0.06
CA TYR A 260 -10.25 -11.32 0.74
C TYR A 260 -11.37 -10.87 1.68
N GLY A 261 -12.48 -11.59 1.68
CA GLY A 261 -13.53 -11.43 2.66
C GLY A 261 -13.20 -12.17 3.96
N TRP A 262 -13.60 -11.62 5.09
CA TRP A 262 -13.51 -12.27 6.40
C TRP A 262 -14.68 -13.26 6.58
N LYS A 263 -14.39 -14.45 7.13
CA LYS A 263 -15.39 -15.55 7.29
C LYS A 263 -16.20 -15.47 8.57
N GLY A 264 -15.83 -14.61 9.54
CA GLY A 264 -16.44 -14.56 10.86
C GLY A 264 -15.66 -15.34 11.91
#